data_96a02b3c773d95b72a03b852baff1659
#
_entry.id   96a02b3c773d95b72a03b852baff1659
#
_cell.length_a   1.000
_cell.length_b   1.000
_cell.length_c   1.000
_cell.angle_alpha   90.00
_cell.angle_beta   90.00
_cell.angle_gamma   90.00
#
_symmetry.space_group_name_H-M   'P 1'
#
loop_
_entity.id
_entity.type
_entity.pdbx_description
1 polymer ?
#
loop_
_entity_poly.entity_id
_entity_poly.type
_entity_poly.pdbx_seq_one_letter_code
_entity_poly.pdbx_strand_id
1 'polypeptide(L)' 'MTIDLNQIKGFQLTHTIKGKSTTTVFAKKDFPLFKEWVNICRENGYEFNVSLIKEDGSIEPIH' A
#
# COMPACT_ATOMS: atom_id res chain seq x y z
N MET A 1 12.49 8.08 7.81
CA MET A 1 13.01 6.92 7.04
C MET A 1 12.90 7.22 5.55
N THR A 2 13.98 7.02 4.85
CA THR A 2 14.01 7.25 3.40
C THR A 2 13.65 5.97 2.67
N ILE A 3 12.66 6.04 1.77
CA ILE A 3 12.27 4.92 0.94
C ILE A 3 12.98 5.05 -0.40
N ASP A 4 13.76 4.03 -0.75
CA ASP A 4 14.43 3.99 -2.05
C ASP A 4 13.52 3.28 -3.04
N LEU A 5 12.87 4.06 -3.90
CA LEU A 5 11.92 3.53 -4.88
C LEU A 5 12.58 2.63 -5.92
N ASN A 6 13.91 2.70 -6.05
CA ASN A 6 14.62 1.83 -6.98
C ASN A 6 14.73 0.40 -6.49
N GLN A 7 14.51 0.18 -5.18
CA GLN A 7 14.57 -1.15 -4.59
C GLN A 7 13.20 -1.75 -4.36
N ILE A 8 12.15 -1.09 -4.84
CA ILE A 8 10.77 -1.50 -4.63
C ILE A 8 10.18 -1.98 -5.95
N LYS A 9 9.48 -3.10 -5.89
CA LYS A 9 8.76 -3.65 -7.02
C LYS A 9 7.33 -3.11 -7.09
N GLY A 10 6.72 -2.84 -5.93
CA GLY A 10 5.36 -2.36 -5.87
C GLY A 10 4.91 -2.04 -4.45
N PHE A 11 3.61 -1.86 -4.31
CA PHE A 11 2.99 -1.50 -3.04
C PHE A 11 1.81 -2.42 -2.76
N GLN A 12 1.55 -2.65 -1.48
CA GLN A 12 0.41 -3.46 -1.05
C GLN A 12 -0.43 -2.65 -0.07
N LEU A 13 -1.72 -2.59 -0.33
CA LEU A 13 -2.68 -1.93 0.55
C LEU A 13 -3.71 -2.94 1.01
N THR A 14 -3.84 -3.09 2.33
CA THR A 14 -4.91 -3.89 2.92
C THR A 14 -5.84 -2.93 3.63
N HIS A 15 -7.11 -2.94 3.27
CA HIS A 15 -8.10 -2.07 3.91
C HIS A 15 -9.29 -2.89 4.38
N THR A 16 -9.96 -2.39 5.41
CA THR A 16 -11.11 -3.05 6.01
C THR A 16 -12.33 -2.14 5.94
N ILE A 17 -13.40 -2.63 5.34
CA ILE A 17 -14.67 -1.93 5.27
C ILE A 17 -15.74 -2.87 5.81
N LYS A 18 -16.46 -2.42 6.84
CA LYS A 18 -17.54 -3.19 7.46
C LYS A 18 -17.09 -4.62 7.86
N GLY A 19 -15.89 -4.72 8.41
CA GLY A 19 -15.33 -5.98 8.87
C GLY A 19 -14.76 -6.87 7.78
N LYS A 20 -14.77 -6.41 6.53
CA LYS A 20 -14.24 -7.18 5.41
C LYS A 20 -12.93 -6.58 4.94
N SER A 21 -11.87 -7.39 4.97
CA SER A 21 -10.54 -6.95 4.57
C SER A 21 -10.26 -7.32 3.11
N THR A 22 -9.69 -6.38 2.39
CA THR A 22 -9.31 -6.58 0.99
C THR A 22 -7.86 -6.13 0.81
N THR A 23 -7.07 -6.95 0.13
CA THR A 23 -5.68 -6.64 -0.17
C THR A 23 -5.54 -6.35 -1.66
N THR A 24 -4.94 -5.21 -1.97
CA THR A 24 -4.72 -4.78 -3.35
C THR A 24 -3.23 -4.55 -3.55
N VAL A 25 -2.69 -5.05 -4.66
CA VAL A 25 -1.29 -4.88 -5.02
C VAL A 25 -1.21 -3.88 -6.16
N PHE A 26 -0.32 -2.90 -6.01
CA PHE A 26 -0.09 -1.86 -7.01
C PHE A 26 1.32 -1.98 -7.55
N ALA A 27 1.48 -1.89 -8.87
CA ALA A 27 2.79 -1.82 -9.48
C ALA A 27 3.44 -0.48 -9.12
N LYS A 28 4.77 -0.44 -9.18
CA LYS A 28 5.52 0.78 -8.86
C LYS A 28 5.06 1.98 -9.71
N LYS A 29 4.76 1.75 -10.98
CA LYS A 29 4.28 2.80 -11.89
C LYS A 29 2.91 3.36 -11.50
N ASP A 30 2.16 2.62 -10.69
CA ASP A 30 0.82 3.02 -10.25
C ASP A 30 0.84 3.71 -8.88
N PHE A 31 2.00 4.25 -8.49
CA PHE A 31 2.15 4.96 -7.23
C PHE A 31 1.10 6.08 -7.05
N PRO A 32 0.78 6.90 -8.07
CA PRO A 32 -0.26 7.91 -7.92
C PRO A 32 -1.62 7.31 -7.56
N LEU A 33 -1.96 6.19 -8.16
CA LEU A 33 -3.22 5.49 -7.85
C LEU A 33 -3.19 4.92 -6.44
N PHE A 34 -2.05 4.38 -6.01
CA PHE A 34 -1.87 3.88 -4.64
C PHE A 34 -2.10 5.01 -3.62
N LYS A 35 -1.50 6.18 -3.85
CA LYS A 35 -1.67 7.34 -2.98
C LYS A 35 -3.14 7.77 -2.89
N GLU A 36 -3.83 7.74 -4.01
CA GLU A 36 -5.23 8.11 -4.08
C GLU A 36 -6.08 7.17 -3.23
N TRP A 37 -5.84 5.87 -3.31
CA TRP A 37 -6.54 4.88 -2.49
C TRP A 37 -6.26 5.06 -1.00
N VAL A 38 -5.00 5.35 -0.64
CA VAL A 38 -4.66 5.62 0.76
C VAL A 38 -5.43 6.83 1.27
N ASN A 39 -5.53 7.89 0.46
CA ASN A 39 -6.28 9.08 0.84
C ASN A 39 -7.78 8.77 1.01
N ILE A 40 -8.35 7.96 0.14
CA ILE A 40 -9.74 7.55 0.25
C ILE A 40 -9.99 6.82 1.58
N CYS A 41 -9.12 5.90 1.94
CA CYS A 41 -9.24 5.18 3.21
C CYS A 41 -9.15 6.14 4.39
N ARG A 42 -8.23 7.09 4.35
CA ARG A 42 -8.03 8.06 5.42
C ARG A 42 -9.25 8.97 5.57
N GLU A 43 -9.76 9.48 4.46
CA GLU A 43 -10.90 10.40 4.48
C GLU A 43 -12.18 9.73 4.95
N ASN A 44 -12.34 8.44 4.69
CA ASN A 44 -13.52 7.69 5.10
C ASN A 44 -13.36 7.01 6.45
N GLY A 45 -12.19 7.11 7.08
CA GLY A 45 -11.95 6.50 8.38
C GLY A 45 -11.85 4.98 8.33
N TYR A 46 -11.54 4.40 7.18
CA TYR A 46 -11.35 2.95 7.07
C TYR A 46 -10.01 2.55 7.69
N GLU A 47 -9.97 1.38 8.30
CA GLU A 47 -8.71 0.80 8.74
C GLU A 47 -7.92 0.35 7.52
N PHE A 48 -6.63 0.65 7.52
CA PHE A 48 -5.79 0.22 6.42
C PHE A 48 -4.34 0.04 6.88
N ASN A 49 -3.64 -0.84 6.18
CA ASN A 49 -2.23 -1.09 6.37
C ASN A 49 -1.52 -1.04 5.02
N VAL A 50 -0.34 -0.46 5.02
CA VAL A 50 0.45 -0.27 3.80
C VAL A 50 1.75 -1.03 3.94
N SER A 51 2.17 -1.69 2.86
CA SER A 51 3.44 -2.41 2.83
C SER A 51 4.15 -2.15 1.51
N LEU A 52 5.48 -2.28 1.54
CA LEU A 52 6.31 -2.21 0.34
C LEU A 52 6.58 -3.63 -0.13
N ILE A 53 6.54 -3.84 -1.44
CA ILE A 53 6.96 -5.09 -2.05
C ILE A 53 8.33 -4.83 -2.66
N LYS A 54 9.36 -5.51 -2.14
CA LYS A 54 10.72 -5.32 -2.59
C LYS A 54 11.01 -6.12 -3.85
N GLU A 55 12.13 -5.80 -4.50
CA GLU A 55 12.53 -6.47 -5.74
C GLU A 55 12.70 -7.97 -5.57
N ASP A 56 13.09 -8.43 -4.38
CA ASP A 56 13.26 -9.86 -4.10
C ASP A 56 11.92 -10.55 -3.76
N GLY A 57 10.81 -9.81 -3.78
CA GLY A 57 9.50 -10.33 -3.44
C GLY A 57 9.14 -10.26 -1.98
N SER A 58 10.05 -9.81 -1.12
CA SER A 58 9.73 -9.68 0.30
C SER A 58 8.80 -8.49 0.54
N ILE A 59 8.01 -8.57 1.61
CA ILE A 59 7.04 -7.54 1.96
C ILE A 59 7.48 -6.88 3.26
N GLU A 60 7.56 -5.55 3.26
CA GLU A 60 7.96 -4.78 4.42
C GLU A 60 6.84 -3.82 4.83
N PRO A 61 6.23 -4.02 6.01
CA PRO A 61 5.18 -3.11 6.49
C PRO A 61 5.72 -1.69 6.71
N ILE A 62 4.89 -0.71 6.40
CA ILE A 62 5.19 0.70 6.67
C ILE A 62 4.39 1.11 7.91
N HIS A 63 5.10 1.67 8.88
CA HIS A 63 4.46 2.14 10.11
C HIS A 63 4.41 3.66 10.17
#